data_9d18ba5381d626147b1be7f16dd485cc
#
_entry.id   9d18ba5381d626147b1be7f16dd485cc
#
_cell.length_a   1.000
_cell.length_b   1.000
_cell.length_c   1.000
_cell.angle_alpha   90.00
_cell.angle_beta   90.00
_cell.angle_gamma   90.00
#
_symmetry.space_group_name_H-M   'P 1'
#
loop_
_entity.id
_entity.type
_entity.pdbx_description
1 polymer ?
#
loop_
_entity_poly.entity_id
_entity_poly.type
_entity_poly.pdbx_seq_one_letter_code
_entity_poly.pdbx_strand_id
1 'polypeptide(L)'
;MLELGQSGVLKRTALVFGQMNEPPGARWRVGLTALAIAEHFRDVAHENVLLMIDNVYRLVQAGGEVSGLLGHLPSRVGYQPTLASEIAEFEERIASVAGAAITSIQAVYVPADDFTDPAVAEIFSHLDSSIVLSRAMASEGMYPAVDPLASTSSLLDPRLIGETHYRAAQDVRKTIAHYRELQEIIALMGIEELSAADRTSVKRARHLMRFLTQPFMVTVTFTGKPGRTVELDTTLAGCRAILDGETDQWAERSLYMIGDLEEARQKEAQARAPTP
;
A
#
# COMPACT_ATOMS: atom_id res chain seq x y z
N MET A 1 -8.62 -11.44 17.10
CA MET A 1 -8.30 -11.79 18.51
C MET A 1 -7.71 -13.19 18.63
N LEU A 2 -8.37 -14.23 18.13
CA LEU A 2 -7.84 -15.61 18.22
C LEU A 2 -6.49 -15.77 17.51
N GLU A 3 -6.33 -15.26 16.30
CA GLU A 3 -5.09 -15.32 15.51
C GLU A 3 -3.94 -14.56 16.18
N LEU A 4 -4.21 -13.35 16.71
CA LEU A 4 -3.23 -12.58 17.47
C LEU A 4 -2.81 -13.29 18.78
N GLY A 5 -3.74 -14.01 19.39
CA GLY A 5 -3.45 -14.86 20.56
C GLY A 5 -2.55 -16.04 20.22
N GLN A 6 -2.84 -16.71 19.09
CA GLN A 6 -2.07 -17.86 18.60
C GLN A 6 -0.65 -17.47 18.15
N SER A 7 -0.50 -16.29 17.53
CA SER A 7 0.82 -15.77 17.10
C SER A 7 1.69 -15.28 18.27
N GLY A 8 1.13 -15.15 19.48
CA GLY A 8 1.85 -14.63 20.66
C GLY A 8 2.05 -13.12 20.67
N VAL A 9 1.63 -12.41 19.63
CA VAL A 9 1.78 -10.94 19.48
C VAL A 9 0.95 -10.18 20.51
N LEU A 10 -0.18 -10.76 20.95
CA LEU A 10 -1.11 -10.13 21.90
C LEU A 10 -0.45 -9.73 23.23
N LYS A 11 0.60 -10.42 23.65
CA LYS A 11 1.34 -10.10 24.90
C LYS A 11 2.05 -8.74 24.85
N ARG A 12 2.29 -8.21 23.64
CA ARG A 12 2.99 -6.94 23.40
C ARG A 12 2.09 -5.95 22.67
N THR A 13 0.76 -6.10 22.76
CA THR A 13 -0.22 -5.32 22.03
C THR A 13 -1.24 -4.73 22.99
N ALA A 14 -1.42 -3.41 22.95
CA ALA A 14 -2.56 -2.73 23.53
C ALA A 14 -3.63 -2.58 22.45
N LEU A 15 -4.85 -3.01 22.74
CA LEU A 15 -6.00 -2.92 21.81
C LEU A 15 -6.98 -1.87 22.30
N VAL A 16 -7.30 -0.90 21.44
CA VAL A 16 -8.24 0.17 21.74
C VAL A 16 -9.35 0.13 20.68
N PHE A 17 -10.59 0.00 21.13
CA PHE A 17 -11.75 -0.18 20.26
C PHE A 17 -12.73 0.98 20.36
N GLY A 18 -13.19 1.46 19.20
CA GLY A 18 -14.37 2.29 19.06
C GLY A 18 -15.39 1.58 18.20
N GLN A 19 -16.38 0.95 18.81
CA GLN A 19 -17.40 0.23 18.07
C GLN A 19 -18.34 1.19 17.33
N MET A 20 -18.87 0.76 16.19
CA MET A 20 -19.73 1.60 15.35
C MET A 20 -21.05 2.01 16.01
N ASN A 21 -21.53 1.25 16.99
CA ASN A 21 -22.74 1.53 17.77
C ASN A 21 -22.49 2.44 18.98
N GLU A 22 -21.25 2.80 19.27
CA GLU A 22 -20.92 3.74 20.34
C GLU A 22 -21.30 5.17 19.94
N PRO A 23 -21.60 6.05 20.93
CA PRO A 23 -21.85 7.46 20.67
C PRO A 23 -20.70 8.13 19.89
N PRO A 24 -20.97 9.12 19.03
CA PRO A 24 -19.94 9.72 18.18
C PRO A 24 -18.81 10.38 18.99
N GLY A 25 -19.09 10.95 20.15
CA GLY A 25 -18.06 11.48 21.04
C GLY A 25 -17.08 10.42 21.57
N ALA A 26 -17.55 9.19 21.83
CA ALA A 26 -16.67 8.08 22.22
C ALA A 26 -15.80 7.63 21.04
N ARG A 27 -16.42 7.46 19.86
CA ARG A 27 -15.71 7.07 18.63
C ARG A 27 -14.67 8.10 18.20
N TRP A 28 -14.96 9.39 18.39
CA TRP A 28 -14.01 10.46 18.09
C TRP A 28 -12.79 10.45 19.03
N ARG A 29 -13.00 10.11 20.31
CA ARG A 29 -11.92 10.10 21.32
C ARG A 29 -11.10 8.83 21.37
N VAL A 30 -11.54 7.74 20.73
CA VAL A 30 -10.82 6.45 20.75
C VAL A 30 -9.41 6.56 20.19
N GLY A 31 -9.22 7.33 19.11
CA GLY A 31 -7.91 7.58 18.53
C GLY A 31 -6.96 8.32 19.49
N LEU A 32 -7.48 9.36 20.17
CA LEU A 32 -6.70 10.12 21.16
C LEU A 32 -6.30 9.24 22.35
N THR A 33 -7.14 8.29 22.75
CA THR A 33 -6.82 7.31 23.81
C THR A 33 -5.70 6.37 23.36
N ALA A 34 -5.75 5.88 22.12
CA ALA A 34 -4.69 5.05 21.57
C ALA A 34 -3.36 5.80 21.47
N LEU A 35 -3.41 7.08 21.04
CA LEU A 35 -2.23 7.94 20.99
C LEU A 35 -1.62 8.16 22.38
N ALA A 36 -2.44 8.45 23.40
CA ALA A 36 -1.94 8.64 24.76
C ALA A 36 -1.22 7.39 25.31
N ILE A 37 -1.68 6.19 24.94
CA ILE A 37 -0.99 4.94 25.28
C ILE A 37 0.32 4.82 24.48
N ALA A 38 0.32 5.11 23.21
CA ALA A 38 1.51 5.07 22.35
C ALA A 38 2.58 6.06 22.84
N GLU A 39 2.16 7.29 23.17
CA GLU A 39 3.03 8.33 23.75
C GLU A 39 3.64 7.90 25.08
N HIS A 40 2.88 7.23 25.94
CA HIS A 40 3.42 6.71 27.21
C HIS A 40 4.58 5.73 26.96
N PHE A 41 4.44 4.80 26.03
CA PHE A 41 5.52 3.87 25.69
C PHE A 41 6.72 4.60 25.06
N ARG A 42 6.48 5.57 24.18
CA ARG A 42 7.52 6.37 23.57
C ARG A 42 8.25 7.26 24.58
N ASP A 43 7.52 8.04 25.37
CA ASP A 43 8.07 9.15 26.16
C ASP A 43 8.52 8.71 27.55
N VAL A 44 7.85 7.73 28.15
CA VAL A 44 8.13 7.26 29.53
C VAL A 44 8.90 5.96 29.52
N ALA A 45 8.49 4.99 28.71
CA ALA A 45 9.17 3.70 28.62
C ALA A 45 10.37 3.72 27.64
N HIS A 46 10.49 4.75 26.81
CA HIS A 46 11.51 4.89 25.75
C HIS A 46 11.54 3.70 24.79
N GLU A 47 10.35 3.21 24.43
CA GLU A 47 10.17 2.08 23.50
C GLU A 47 9.64 2.58 22.15
N ASN A 48 10.09 1.94 21.07
CA ASN A 48 9.50 2.15 19.75
C ASN A 48 8.10 1.51 19.69
N VAL A 49 7.15 2.25 19.16
CA VAL A 49 5.74 1.84 19.06
C VAL A 49 5.35 1.69 17.59
N LEU A 50 4.72 0.58 17.25
CA LEU A 50 3.98 0.43 16.00
C LEU A 50 2.49 0.69 16.27
N LEU A 51 1.97 1.78 15.74
CA LEU A 51 0.57 2.17 15.86
C LEU A 51 -0.18 1.77 14.59
N MET A 52 -1.15 0.86 14.72
CA MET A 52 -1.99 0.43 13.59
C MET A 52 -3.40 1.00 13.78
N ILE A 53 -3.92 1.70 12.76
CA ILE A 53 -5.22 2.36 12.80
C ILE A 53 -6.11 1.84 11.66
N ASP A 54 -7.24 1.21 12.01
CA ASP A 54 -8.24 0.77 11.05
C ASP A 54 -9.61 1.32 11.47
N ASN A 55 -10.06 2.37 10.83
CA ASN A 55 -9.38 3.27 9.90
C ASN A 55 -9.51 4.73 10.37
N VAL A 56 -8.58 5.58 9.96
CA VAL A 56 -8.55 6.99 10.39
C VAL A 56 -9.75 7.79 9.88
N TYR A 57 -10.30 7.44 8.73
CA TYR A 57 -11.49 8.10 8.19
C TYR A 57 -12.71 8.00 9.12
N ARG A 58 -12.82 6.93 9.93
CA ARG A 58 -13.88 6.79 10.94
C ARG A 58 -13.77 7.82 12.06
N LEU A 59 -12.55 8.23 12.39
CA LEU A 59 -12.32 9.33 13.33
C LEU A 59 -12.90 10.63 12.78
N VAL A 60 -12.63 10.93 11.51
CA VAL A 60 -13.18 12.10 10.82
C VAL A 60 -14.71 12.09 10.78
N GLN A 61 -15.31 10.96 10.45
CA GLN A 61 -16.78 10.82 10.45
C GLN A 61 -17.36 11.09 11.84
N ALA A 62 -16.75 10.55 12.88
CA ALA A 62 -17.21 10.79 14.25
C ALA A 62 -17.08 12.26 14.66
N GLY A 63 -16.01 12.95 14.26
CA GLY A 63 -15.83 14.39 14.44
C GLY A 63 -16.94 15.21 13.75
N GLY A 64 -17.29 14.85 12.51
CA GLY A 64 -18.41 15.47 11.78
C GLY A 64 -19.76 15.29 12.47
N GLU A 65 -20.04 14.09 12.98
CA GLU A 65 -21.25 13.81 13.75
C GLU A 65 -21.30 14.65 15.06
N VAL A 66 -20.18 14.75 15.78
CA VAL A 66 -20.07 15.58 16.99
C VAL A 66 -20.32 17.06 16.66
N SER A 67 -19.69 17.56 15.59
CA SER A 67 -19.87 18.94 15.12
C SER A 67 -21.34 19.25 14.80
N GLY A 68 -22.02 18.31 14.13
CA GLY A 68 -23.45 18.41 13.84
C GLY A 68 -24.32 18.44 15.09
N LEU A 69 -24.02 17.60 16.08
CA LEU A 69 -24.73 17.61 17.39
C LEU A 69 -24.53 18.91 18.17
N LEU A 70 -23.40 19.58 18.00
CA LEU A 70 -23.09 20.89 18.58
C LEU A 70 -23.74 22.05 17.80
N GLY A 71 -24.42 21.78 16.68
CA GLY A 71 -25.09 22.78 15.86
C GLY A 71 -24.15 23.61 15.00
N HIS A 72 -22.91 23.14 14.74
CA HIS A 72 -21.98 23.82 13.85
C HIS A 72 -22.44 23.67 12.41
N LEU A 73 -22.41 24.77 11.65
CA LEU A 73 -22.69 24.72 10.20
C LEU A 73 -21.57 23.96 9.51
N PRO A 74 -21.90 22.99 8.62
CA PRO A 74 -20.91 22.27 7.88
C PRO A 74 -20.15 23.17 6.89
N SER A 75 -18.90 22.87 6.66
CA SER A 75 -18.07 23.49 5.64
C SER A 75 -18.24 22.79 4.27
N ARG A 76 -17.21 22.80 3.42
CA ARG A 76 -17.23 22.16 2.10
C ARG A 76 -17.58 20.68 2.19
N VAL A 77 -18.46 20.23 1.30
CA VAL A 77 -18.85 18.82 1.12
C VAL A 77 -19.47 18.20 2.38
N GLY A 78 -19.93 19.02 3.34
CA GLY A 78 -20.61 18.55 4.55
C GLY A 78 -19.69 18.21 5.73
N TYR A 79 -18.38 18.45 5.63
CA TYR A 79 -17.45 18.25 6.73
C TYR A 79 -17.51 19.36 7.79
N GLN A 80 -17.02 19.05 8.98
CA GLN A 80 -16.89 20.02 10.07
C GLN A 80 -15.87 21.12 9.72
N PRO A 81 -16.09 22.36 10.19
CA PRO A 81 -15.15 23.47 9.95
C PRO A 81 -13.76 23.24 10.55
N THR A 82 -13.66 22.40 11.56
CA THR A 82 -12.45 22.04 12.32
C THR A 82 -11.70 20.84 11.75
N LEU A 83 -12.12 20.31 10.58
CA LEU A 83 -11.56 19.09 9.98
C LEU A 83 -10.03 19.09 9.93
N ALA A 84 -9.44 20.10 9.33
CA ALA A 84 -7.98 20.17 9.16
C ALA A 84 -7.24 20.24 10.50
N SER A 85 -7.73 21.07 11.44
CA SER A 85 -7.11 21.19 12.76
C SER A 85 -7.24 19.92 13.61
N GLU A 86 -8.34 19.18 13.48
CA GLU A 86 -8.55 17.90 14.19
C GLU A 86 -7.62 16.81 13.66
N ILE A 87 -7.46 16.74 12.33
CA ILE A 87 -6.52 15.78 11.69
C ILE A 87 -5.08 16.16 12.06
N ALA A 88 -4.71 17.43 11.93
CA ALA A 88 -3.36 17.88 12.27
C ALA A 88 -3.02 17.59 13.74
N GLU A 89 -3.93 17.90 14.70
CA GLU A 89 -3.73 17.59 16.11
C GLU A 89 -3.49 16.10 16.36
N PHE A 90 -4.18 15.24 15.60
CA PHE A 90 -4.01 13.79 15.71
C PHE A 90 -2.69 13.33 15.11
N GLU A 91 -2.39 13.71 13.87
CA GLU A 91 -1.24 13.23 13.09
C GLU A 91 0.10 13.77 13.61
N GLU A 92 0.17 15.04 14.05
CA GLU A 92 1.40 15.63 14.60
C GLU A 92 1.89 14.96 15.88
N ARG A 93 1.03 14.26 16.59
CA ARG A 93 1.40 13.47 17.78
C ARG A 93 2.11 12.16 17.41
N ILE A 94 1.93 11.70 16.18
CA ILE A 94 2.62 10.53 15.63
C ILE A 94 4.02 10.96 15.17
N ALA A 95 4.93 11.06 16.11
CA ALA A 95 6.24 11.62 15.87
C ALA A 95 7.34 10.83 16.59
N SER A 96 8.55 10.95 16.06
CA SER A 96 9.77 10.51 16.75
C SER A 96 10.24 11.58 17.73
N VAL A 97 10.63 11.16 18.91
CA VAL A 97 11.29 12.00 19.91
C VAL A 97 12.67 11.41 20.23
N ALA A 98 13.50 12.16 20.97
CA ALA A 98 14.85 11.70 21.29
C ALA A 98 14.82 10.31 21.99
N GLY A 99 15.25 9.28 21.27
CA GLY A 99 15.42 7.92 21.76
C GLY A 99 14.34 6.91 21.41
N ALA A 100 13.14 7.34 20.97
CA ALA A 100 12.07 6.44 20.56
C ALA A 100 11.13 7.05 19.51
N ALA A 101 10.39 6.21 18.79
CA ALA A 101 9.52 6.63 17.70
C ALA A 101 8.15 5.96 17.78
N ILE A 102 7.13 6.65 17.28
CA ILE A 102 5.86 6.04 16.89
C ILE A 102 5.87 5.92 15.37
N THR A 103 5.84 4.70 14.86
CA THR A 103 5.61 4.41 13.44
C THR A 103 4.15 4.02 13.27
N SER A 104 3.43 4.68 12.37
CA SER A 104 2.02 4.35 12.13
C SER A 104 1.77 3.69 10.79
N ILE A 105 0.83 2.74 10.78
CA ILE A 105 0.23 2.17 9.58
C ILE A 105 -1.27 2.45 9.67
N GLN A 106 -1.76 3.29 8.77
CA GLN A 106 -3.13 3.79 8.81
C GLN A 106 -3.91 3.29 7.59
N ALA A 107 -5.01 2.60 7.83
CA ALA A 107 -5.98 2.36 6.77
C ALA A 107 -6.80 3.64 6.54
N VAL A 108 -6.84 4.10 5.29
CA VAL A 108 -7.63 5.26 4.90
C VAL A 108 -8.72 4.81 3.92
N TYR A 109 -9.97 5.00 4.30
CA TYR A 109 -11.09 4.77 3.38
C TYR A 109 -11.24 5.99 2.48
N VAL A 110 -11.28 5.76 1.17
CA VAL A 110 -11.47 6.80 0.15
C VAL A 110 -12.89 6.68 -0.39
N PRO A 111 -13.81 7.62 -0.05
CA PRO A 111 -15.19 7.59 -0.53
C PRO A 111 -15.25 7.67 -2.06
N ALA A 112 -16.00 6.77 -2.68
CA ALA A 112 -16.19 6.73 -4.13
C ALA A 112 -14.89 6.73 -4.97
N ASP A 113 -13.77 6.29 -4.39
CA ASP A 113 -12.44 6.35 -4.99
C ASP A 113 -11.99 7.80 -5.34
N ASP A 114 -12.57 8.80 -4.67
CA ASP A 114 -12.25 10.23 -4.88
C ASP A 114 -11.13 10.70 -3.94
N PHE A 115 -9.91 10.74 -4.46
CA PHE A 115 -8.74 11.25 -3.74
C PHE A 115 -8.73 12.77 -3.54
N THR A 116 -9.69 13.49 -4.16
CA THR A 116 -9.88 14.93 -3.97
C THR A 116 -10.83 15.27 -2.82
N ASP A 117 -11.40 14.26 -2.18
CA ASP A 117 -12.21 14.44 -0.98
C ASP A 117 -11.41 15.20 0.09
N PRO A 118 -11.96 16.27 0.72
CA PRO A 118 -11.23 17.11 1.65
C PRO A 118 -10.62 16.35 2.84
N ALA A 119 -11.31 15.35 3.38
CA ALA A 119 -10.78 14.58 4.50
C ALA A 119 -9.63 13.66 4.06
N VAL A 120 -9.77 13.04 2.88
CA VAL A 120 -8.73 12.19 2.30
C VAL A 120 -7.49 13.01 1.99
N ALA A 121 -7.64 14.15 1.31
CA ALA A 121 -6.53 15.04 0.97
C ALA A 121 -5.80 15.55 2.21
N GLU A 122 -6.54 15.91 3.27
CA GLU A 122 -5.94 16.37 4.52
C GLU A 122 -5.15 15.24 5.21
N ILE A 123 -5.70 14.03 5.33
CA ILE A 123 -4.98 12.90 5.89
C ILE A 123 -3.70 12.62 5.10
N PHE A 124 -3.79 12.55 3.76
CA PHE A 124 -2.63 12.27 2.91
C PHE A 124 -1.52 13.32 3.03
N SER A 125 -1.85 14.58 3.35
CA SER A 125 -0.86 15.66 3.52
C SER A 125 0.08 15.41 4.71
N HIS A 126 -0.32 14.62 5.68
CA HIS A 126 0.45 14.28 6.88
C HIS A 126 1.24 12.96 6.75
N LEU A 127 1.01 12.16 5.69
CA LEU A 127 1.63 10.86 5.55
C LEU A 127 2.98 10.93 4.82
N ASP A 128 3.99 10.26 5.34
CA ASP A 128 5.29 10.11 4.67
C ASP A 128 5.23 9.19 3.45
N SER A 129 4.32 8.22 3.48
CA SER A 129 4.15 7.25 2.39
C SER A 129 2.70 6.86 2.23
N SER A 130 2.26 6.66 1.00
CA SER A 130 0.92 6.17 0.68
C SER A 130 0.99 4.94 -0.22
N ILE A 131 0.26 3.89 0.16
CA ILE A 131 0.07 2.67 -0.63
C ILE A 131 -1.37 2.66 -1.12
N VAL A 132 -1.54 2.88 -2.42
CA VAL A 132 -2.86 2.95 -3.06
C VAL A 132 -3.26 1.58 -3.59
N LEU A 133 -4.39 1.05 -3.10
CA LEU A 133 -4.97 -0.19 -3.59
C LEU A 133 -5.94 0.11 -4.76
N SER A 134 -5.75 -0.59 -5.87
CA SER A 134 -6.51 -0.40 -7.11
C SER A 134 -7.52 -1.52 -7.33
N ARG A 135 -8.79 -1.18 -7.51
CA ARG A 135 -9.84 -2.14 -7.88
C ARG A 135 -9.61 -2.74 -9.27
N ALA A 136 -9.10 -1.94 -10.21
CA ALA A 136 -8.78 -2.40 -11.55
C ALA A 136 -7.72 -3.52 -11.50
N MET A 137 -6.63 -3.31 -10.77
CA MET A 137 -5.61 -4.34 -10.60
C MET A 137 -6.13 -5.59 -9.88
N ALA A 138 -7.01 -5.43 -8.89
CA ALA A 138 -7.65 -6.55 -8.22
C ALA A 138 -8.54 -7.37 -9.18
N SER A 139 -9.28 -6.71 -10.07
CA SER A 139 -10.12 -7.37 -11.07
C SER A 139 -9.30 -8.15 -12.11
N GLU A 140 -8.06 -7.72 -12.38
CA GLU A 140 -7.10 -8.43 -13.24
C GLU A 140 -6.36 -9.56 -12.49
N GLY A 141 -6.67 -9.77 -11.22
CA GLY A 141 -6.02 -10.80 -10.38
C GLY A 141 -4.61 -10.42 -9.91
N MET A 142 -4.22 -9.15 -10.01
CA MET A 142 -2.92 -8.67 -9.52
C MET A 142 -2.97 -8.48 -8.01
N TYR A 143 -2.31 -9.34 -7.26
CA TYR A 143 -2.23 -9.26 -5.81
C TYR A 143 -0.77 -9.28 -5.31
N PRO A 144 -0.36 -8.34 -4.40
CA PRO A 144 -1.14 -7.22 -3.88
C PRO A 144 -1.62 -6.27 -4.99
N ALA A 145 -2.86 -5.78 -4.88
CA ALA A 145 -3.44 -4.89 -5.88
C ALA A 145 -2.96 -3.43 -5.69
N VAL A 146 -1.67 -3.26 -5.49
CA VAL A 146 -1.04 -1.95 -5.25
C VAL A 146 -0.77 -1.26 -6.57
N ASP A 147 -1.28 -0.05 -6.72
CA ASP A 147 -0.97 0.80 -7.87
C ASP A 147 0.42 1.45 -7.68
N PRO A 148 1.45 1.04 -8.45
CA PRO A 148 2.80 1.56 -8.29
C PRO A 148 2.97 3.02 -8.74
N LEU A 149 2.05 3.55 -9.54
CA LEU A 149 2.11 4.93 -10.02
C LEU A 149 1.36 5.89 -9.10
N ALA A 150 0.23 5.47 -8.53
CA ALA A 150 -0.54 6.26 -7.58
C ALA A 150 0.08 6.25 -6.16
N SER A 151 0.83 5.20 -5.82
CA SER A 151 1.53 5.10 -4.53
C SER A 151 2.76 5.99 -4.48
N THR A 152 3.00 6.63 -3.33
CA THR A 152 4.11 7.57 -3.14
C THR A 152 4.85 7.32 -1.84
N SER A 153 6.10 7.79 -1.76
CA SER A 153 6.87 7.78 -0.51
C SER A 153 7.90 8.92 -0.52
N SER A 154 7.93 9.71 0.55
CA SER A 154 8.98 10.71 0.78
C SER A 154 10.35 10.05 1.06
N LEU A 155 10.34 8.79 1.47
CA LEU A 155 11.55 8.00 1.70
C LEU A 155 12.22 7.51 0.40
N LEU A 156 11.56 7.65 -0.76
CA LEU A 156 12.14 7.30 -2.05
C LEU A 156 13.13 8.39 -2.50
N ASP A 157 14.21 8.52 -1.75
CA ASP A 157 15.32 9.46 -1.96
C ASP A 157 16.63 8.66 -1.98
N PRO A 158 17.50 8.86 -3.00
CA PRO A 158 18.74 8.08 -3.13
C PRO A 158 19.69 8.21 -1.93
N ARG A 159 19.59 9.32 -1.17
CA ARG A 159 20.37 9.53 0.06
C ARG A 159 19.93 8.61 1.21
N LEU A 160 18.66 8.18 1.20
CA LEU A 160 18.09 7.32 2.25
C LEU A 160 18.15 5.85 1.87
N ILE A 161 17.76 5.50 0.64
CA ILE A 161 17.63 4.10 0.20
C ILE A 161 18.76 3.63 -0.70
N GLY A 162 19.69 4.51 -1.05
CA GLY A 162 20.78 4.21 -1.99
C GLY A 162 20.37 4.30 -3.47
N GLU A 163 21.36 4.57 -4.30
CA GLU A 163 21.17 4.85 -5.74
C GLU A 163 20.58 3.66 -6.50
N THR A 164 21.00 2.44 -6.15
CA THR A 164 20.54 1.21 -6.83
C THR A 164 19.05 0.99 -6.68
N HIS A 165 18.55 1.11 -5.44
CA HIS A 165 17.12 0.97 -5.15
C HIS A 165 16.34 2.09 -5.83
N TYR A 166 16.79 3.34 -5.67
CA TYR A 166 16.12 4.50 -6.26
C TYR A 166 15.98 4.37 -7.77
N ARG A 167 17.05 4.05 -8.49
CA ARG A 167 17.02 3.87 -9.95
C ARG A 167 16.11 2.72 -10.36
N ALA A 168 16.21 1.57 -9.69
CA ALA A 168 15.32 0.45 -10.00
C ALA A 168 13.85 0.82 -9.88
N ALA A 169 13.46 1.51 -8.79
CA ALA A 169 12.09 1.97 -8.59
C ALA A 169 11.64 2.98 -9.67
N GLN A 170 12.50 3.94 -10.05
CA GLN A 170 12.20 4.91 -11.09
C GLN A 170 12.05 4.24 -12.47
N ASP A 171 12.95 3.32 -12.84
CA ASP A 171 12.90 2.61 -14.11
C ASP A 171 11.63 1.73 -14.20
N VAL A 172 11.26 1.03 -13.13
CA VAL A 172 10.01 0.25 -13.05
C VAL A 172 8.80 1.15 -13.25
N ARG A 173 8.72 2.26 -12.49
CA ARG A 173 7.59 3.21 -12.60
C ARG A 173 7.50 3.80 -14.00
N LYS A 174 8.61 4.22 -14.59
CA LYS A 174 8.68 4.77 -15.95
C LYS A 174 8.18 3.74 -16.98
N THR A 175 8.60 2.49 -16.86
CA THR A 175 8.20 1.42 -17.78
C THR A 175 6.71 1.12 -17.69
N ILE A 176 6.16 1.08 -16.47
CA ILE A 176 4.72 0.88 -16.24
C ILE A 176 3.91 2.10 -16.71
N ALA A 177 4.39 3.32 -16.47
CA ALA A 177 3.73 4.55 -16.93
C ALA A 177 3.63 4.57 -18.47
N HIS A 178 4.72 4.29 -19.16
CA HIS A 178 4.74 4.21 -20.61
C HIS A 178 3.78 3.13 -21.16
N TYR A 179 3.72 1.98 -20.50
CA TYR A 179 2.72 0.95 -20.86
C TYR A 179 1.29 1.47 -20.73
N ARG A 180 0.96 2.21 -19.65
CA ARG A 180 -0.40 2.78 -19.49
C ARG A 180 -0.75 3.78 -20.59
N GLU A 181 0.20 4.61 -21.01
CA GLU A 181 0.00 5.53 -22.14
C GLU A 181 -0.30 4.79 -23.46
N LEU A 182 0.31 3.62 -23.65
CA LEU A 182 0.10 2.81 -24.85
C LEU A 182 -1.16 1.94 -24.79
N GLN A 183 -1.77 1.73 -23.62
CA GLN A 183 -2.93 0.84 -23.47
C GLN A 183 -4.13 1.23 -24.35
N GLU A 184 -4.43 2.52 -24.51
CA GLU A 184 -5.50 3.00 -25.35
C GLU A 184 -5.21 2.69 -26.83
N ILE A 185 -3.99 2.89 -27.28
CA ILE A 185 -3.54 2.56 -28.64
C ILE A 185 -3.67 1.06 -28.89
N ILE A 186 -3.22 0.24 -27.93
CA ILE A 186 -3.30 -1.23 -28.02
C ILE A 186 -4.76 -1.68 -28.10
N ALA A 187 -5.63 -1.08 -27.31
CA ALA A 187 -7.05 -1.42 -27.29
C ALA A 187 -7.79 -1.08 -28.60
N LEU A 188 -7.40 0.01 -29.26
CA LEU A 188 -8.04 0.48 -30.50
C LEU A 188 -7.45 -0.16 -31.75
N MET A 189 -6.14 -0.33 -31.82
CA MET A 189 -5.40 -0.68 -33.04
C MET A 189 -4.67 -2.02 -32.97
N GLY A 190 -4.51 -2.58 -31.78
CA GLY A 190 -3.73 -3.79 -31.54
C GLY A 190 -2.24 -3.51 -31.27
N ILE A 191 -1.59 -4.48 -30.67
CA ILE A 191 -0.16 -4.40 -30.31
C ILE A 191 0.76 -4.37 -31.53
N GLU A 192 0.31 -4.88 -32.66
CA GLU A 192 1.10 -4.97 -33.90
C GLU A 192 1.39 -3.60 -34.52
N GLU A 193 0.57 -2.59 -34.24
CA GLU A 193 0.77 -1.22 -34.73
C GLU A 193 1.84 -0.45 -33.92
N LEU A 194 2.27 -1.00 -32.81
CA LEU A 194 3.36 -0.40 -32.02
C LEU A 194 4.72 -0.58 -32.70
N SER A 195 5.63 0.36 -32.44
CA SER A 195 7.04 0.21 -32.79
C SER A 195 7.66 -1.03 -32.12
N ALA A 196 8.73 -1.57 -32.67
CA ALA A 196 9.45 -2.70 -32.05
C ALA A 196 9.95 -2.36 -30.63
N ALA A 197 10.36 -1.12 -30.40
CA ALA A 197 10.79 -0.65 -29.09
C ALA A 197 9.63 -0.62 -28.09
N ASP A 198 8.47 -0.09 -28.50
CA ASP A 198 7.30 -0.02 -27.66
C ASP A 198 6.74 -1.41 -27.34
N ARG A 199 6.72 -2.33 -28.30
CA ARG A 199 6.35 -3.74 -28.04
C ARG A 199 7.22 -4.39 -26.98
N THR A 200 8.53 -4.13 -27.02
CA THR A 200 9.46 -4.62 -26.00
C THR A 200 9.18 -3.99 -24.65
N SER A 201 8.96 -2.68 -24.62
CA SER A 201 8.62 -1.96 -23.37
C SER A 201 7.32 -2.47 -22.76
N VAL A 202 6.27 -2.64 -23.56
CA VAL A 202 4.97 -3.21 -23.13
C VAL A 202 5.15 -4.60 -22.53
N LYS A 203 5.94 -5.47 -23.21
CA LYS A 203 6.20 -6.82 -22.71
C LYS A 203 6.88 -6.79 -21.35
N ARG A 204 7.94 -5.98 -21.19
CA ARG A 204 8.67 -5.85 -19.94
C ARG A 204 7.79 -5.23 -18.83
N ALA A 205 6.95 -4.25 -19.15
CA ALA A 205 6.00 -3.69 -18.20
C ALA A 205 5.02 -4.77 -17.68
N ARG A 206 4.46 -5.58 -18.54
CA ARG A 206 3.57 -6.69 -18.19
C ARG A 206 4.30 -7.75 -17.35
N HIS A 207 5.55 -8.05 -17.69
CA HIS A 207 6.40 -8.94 -16.89
C HIS A 207 6.64 -8.36 -15.49
N LEU A 208 6.99 -7.09 -15.36
CA LEU A 208 7.14 -6.39 -14.07
C LEU A 208 5.87 -6.44 -13.23
N MET A 209 4.73 -6.11 -13.82
CA MET A 209 3.44 -6.16 -13.13
C MET A 209 3.11 -7.56 -12.62
N ARG A 210 3.42 -8.62 -13.38
CA ARG A 210 3.24 -10.02 -12.95
C ARG A 210 4.25 -10.41 -11.88
N PHE A 211 5.53 -10.07 -12.06
CA PHE A 211 6.59 -10.36 -11.09
C PHE A 211 6.34 -9.74 -9.72
N LEU A 212 5.78 -8.54 -9.68
CA LEU A 212 5.44 -7.85 -8.42
C LEU A 212 4.18 -8.39 -7.73
N THR A 213 3.56 -9.45 -8.27
CA THR A 213 2.51 -10.20 -7.58
C THR A 213 3.11 -11.31 -6.73
N GLN A 214 2.53 -11.55 -5.54
CA GLN A 214 2.96 -12.65 -4.69
C GLN A 214 1.80 -13.20 -3.85
N PRO A 215 1.83 -14.48 -3.46
CA PRO A 215 0.83 -15.04 -2.57
C PRO A 215 1.03 -14.54 -1.14
N PHE A 216 -0.03 -14.08 -0.51
CA PHE A 216 -0.02 -13.66 0.89
C PHE A 216 -0.18 -14.83 1.86
N MET A 217 0.43 -14.72 3.05
CA MET A 217 0.25 -15.69 4.12
C MET A 217 -1.20 -15.75 4.60
N VAL A 218 -1.90 -14.60 4.63
CA VAL A 218 -3.30 -14.52 5.07
C VAL A 218 -4.31 -15.07 4.05
N THR A 219 -3.91 -15.31 2.80
CA THR A 219 -4.79 -15.82 1.75
C THR A 219 -4.66 -17.31 1.50
N VAL A 220 -3.82 -18.01 2.25
CA VAL A 220 -3.57 -19.47 2.08
C VAL A 220 -4.85 -20.27 2.12
N THR A 221 -5.77 -19.94 3.04
CA THR A 221 -7.07 -20.62 3.19
C THR A 221 -7.98 -20.49 1.96
N PHE A 222 -7.81 -19.43 1.16
CA PHE A 222 -8.61 -19.17 -0.04
C PHE A 222 -7.92 -19.60 -1.32
N THR A 223 -6.60 -19.44 -1.39
CA THR A 223 -5.82 -19.68 -2.60
C THR A 223 -5.20 -21.07 -2.66
N GLY A 224 -5.08 -21.75 -1.52
CA GLY A 224 -4.34 -23.00 -1.38
C GLY A 224 -2.82 -22.86 -1.60
N LYS A 225 -2.33 -21.65 -1.82
CA LYS A 225 -0.91 -21.38 -2.06
C LYS A 225 -0.25 -20.86 -0.79
N PRO A 226 0.90 -21.42 -0.38
CA PRO A 226 1.65 -20.89 0.76
C PRO A 226 2.10 -19.46 0.47
N GLY A 227 1.97 -18.59 1.48
CA GLY A 227 2.45 -17.21 1.40
C GLY A 227 3.97 -17.16 1.19
N ARG A 228 4.44 -16.11 0.56
CA ARG A 228 5.86 -15.85 0.31
C ARG A 228 6.27 -14.52 0.93
N THR A 229 7.43 -14.51 1.56
CA THR A 229 8.15 -13.30 1.94
C THR A 229 9.42 -13.25 1.09
N VAL A 230 9.66 -12.13 0.44
CA VAL A 230 10.81 -11.93 -0.46
C VAL A 230 11.63 -10.76 0.05
N GLU A 231 12.92 -10.97 0.16
CA GLU A 231 13.86 -9.92 0.56
C GLU A 231 13.91 -8.80 -0.50
N LEU A 232 14.10 -7.56 -0.04
CA LEU A 232 14.11 -6.38 -0.90
C LEU A 232 15.17 -6.50 -2.00
N ASP A 233 16.39 -6.91 -1.65
CA ASP A 233 17.49 -7.05 -2.61
C ASP A 233 17.15 -8.06 -3.71
N THR A 234 16.49 -9.15 -3.38
CA THR A 234 16.02 -10.16 -4.33
C THR A 234 14.96 -9.57 -5.27
N THR A 235 14.05 -8.77 -4.75
CA THR A 235 13.03 -8.07 -5.54
C THR A 235 13.67 -7.07 -6.51
N LEU A 236 14.63 -6.26 -6.01
CA LEU A 236 15.35 -5.29 -6.83
C LEU A 236 16.16 -5.95 -7.95
N ALA A 237 16.87 -7.05 -7.64
CA ALA A 237 17.60 -7.84 -8.63
C ALA A 237 16.66 -8.40 -9.70
N GLY A 238 15.50 -8.93 -9.30
CA GLY A 238 14.49 -9.43 -10.22
C GLY A 238 13.92 -8.34 -11.14
N CYS A 239 13.58 -7.17 -10.59
CA CYS A 239 13.14 -6.03 -11.40
C CYS A 239 14.20 -5.61 -12.42
N ARG A 240 15.47 -5.54 -12.01
CA ARG A 240 16.57 -5.18 -12.90
C ARG A 240 16.75 -6.20 -14.02
N ALA A 241 16.75 -7.49 -13.73
CA ALA A 241 16.87 -8.55 -14.73
C ALA A 241 15.73 -8.49 -15.78
N ILE A 242 14.50 -8.17 -15.35
CA ILE A 242 13.38 -7.97 -16.27
C ILE A 242 13.59 -6.72 -17.14
N LEU A 243 14.01 -5.61 -16.56
CA LEU A 243 14.30 -4.38 -17.30
C LEU A 243 15.43 -4.56 -18.32
N ASP A 244 16.44 -5.33 -17.97
CA ASP A 244 17.58 -5.64 -18.83
C ASP A 244 17.24 -6.69 -19.93
N GLY A 245 16.06 -7.32 -19.84
CA GLY A 245 15.50 -8.20 -20.88
C GLY A 245 15.79 -9.69 -20.72
N GLU A 246 16.31 -10.13 -19.57
CA GLU A 246 16.58 -11.55 -19.32
C GLU A 246 15.33 -12.43 -19.44
N THR A 247 14.16 -11.86 -19.20
CA THR A 247 12.87 -12.55 -19.27
C THR A 247 12.13 -12.35 -20.59
N ASP A 248 12.71 -11.64 -21.57
CA ASP A 248 12.00 -11.28 -22.81
C ASP A 248 11.45 -12.50 -23.59
N GLN A 249 11.98 -13.70 -23.37
CA GLN A 249 11.52 -14.93 -24.00
C GLN A 249 10.60 -15.79 -23.11
N TRP A 250 10.24 -15.29 -21.91
CA TRP A 250 9.42 -16.05 -20.99
C TRP A 250 7.94 -15.72 -21.16
N ALA A 251 7.07 -16.66 -20.75
CA ALA A 251 5.64 -16.42 -20.71
C ALA A 251 5.28 -15.60 -19.44
N GLU A 252 4.36 -14.65 -19.57
CA GLU A 252 3.89 -13.82 -18.43
C GLU A 252 3.41 -14.66 -17.25
N ARG A 253 2.76 -15.81 -17.52
CA ARG A 253 2.26 -16.71 -16.47
C ARG A 253 3.37 -17.28 -15.58
N SER A 254 4.61 -17.38 -16.08
CA SER A 254 5.74 -17.89 -15.32
C SER A 254 6.22 -16.90 -14.26
N LEU A 255 5.94 -15.60 -14.45
CA LEU A 255 6.25 -14.52 -13.54
C LEU A 255 5.09 -14.20 -12.54
N TYR A 256 3.96 -14.91 -12.63
CA TYR A 256 2.78 -14.61 -11.84
C TYR A 256 2.74 -15.41 -10.53
N MET A 257 2.49 -14.69 -9.42
CA MET A 257 2.37 -15.26 -8.06
C MET A 257 3.58 -16.14 -7.70
N ILE A 258 4.74 -15.53 -7.72
CA ILE A 258 6.03 -16.15 -7.37
C ILE A 258 6.71 -15.38 -6.24
N GLY A 259 7.80 -15.93 -5.71
CA GLY A 259 8.70 -15.25 -4.78
C GLY A 259 9.80 -14.51 -5.52
N ASP A 260 10.62 -15.23 -6.29
CA ASP A 260 11.81 -14.72 -6.98
C ASP A 260 11.89 -15.20 -8.44
N LEU A 261 12.89 -14.72 -9.18
CA LEU A 261 13.08 -15.11 -10.57
C LEU A 261 13.54 -16.57 -10.75
N GLU A 262 14.11 -17.19 -9.72
CA GLU A 262 14.49 -18.60 -9.82
C GLU A 262 13.24 -19.49 -9.86
N GLU A 263 12.20 -19.15 -9.05
CA GLU A 263 10.91 -19.82 -9.15
C GLU A 263 10.26 -19.61 -10.53
N ALA A 264 10.38 -18.40 -11.10
CA ALA A 264 9.89 -18.14 -12.46
C ALA A 264 10.61 -19.00 -13.50
N ARG A 265 11.93 -19.13 -13.38
CA ARG A 265 12.76 -19.94 -14.30
C ARG A 265 12.34 -21.41 -14.25
N GLN A 266 12.07 -21.93 -13.06
CA GLN A 266 11.58 -23.30 -12.89
C GLN A 266 10.19 -23.49 -13.51
N LYS A 267 9.27 -22.54 -13.33
CA LYS A 267 7.94 -22.56 -13.96
C LYS A 267 8.05 -22.51 -15.49
N GLU A 268 8.93 -21.68 -16.01
CA GLU A 268 9.15 -21.56 -17.46
C GLU A 268 9.74 -22.84 -18.04
N ALA A 269 10.70 -23.46 -17.36
CA ALA A 269 11.28 -24.74 -17.77
C ALA A 269 10.23 -25.87 -17.78
N GLN A 270 9.38 -25.94 -16.76
CA GLN A 270 8.27 -26.90 -16.69
C GLN A 270 7.25 -26.68 -17.81
N ALA A 271 6.94 -25.41 -18.14
CA ALA A 271 5.99 -25.07 -19.20
C ALA A 271 6.50 -25.39 -20.60
N ARG A 272 7.82 -25.44 -20.79
CA ARG A 272 8.48 -25.81 -22.06
C ARG A 272 8.76 -27.31 -22.21
N ALA A 273 8.70 -28.04 -21.08
CA ALA A 273 8.87 -29.50 -21.16
C ALA A 273 7.72 -30.12 -21.96
N PRO A 274 8.01 -31.03 -22.92
CA PRO A 274 6.97 -31.71 -23.68
C PRO A 274 6.08 -32.47 -22.68
N THR A 275 4.77 -32.29 -22.81
CA THR A 275 3.81 -33.10 -22.06
C THR A 275 4.01 -34.57 -22.42
N PRO A 276 4.14 -35.48 -21.44
CA PRO A 276 4.38 -36.91 -21.71
C PRO A 276 3.25 -37.58 -22.46
#